data_b386d10224533e473255c240bd7c682a
#
_entry.id   b386d10224533e473255c240bd7c682a
#
_cell.length_a   1.000
_cell.length_b   1.000
_cell.length_c   1.000
_cell.angle_alpha   90.00
_cell.angle_beta   90.00
_cell.angle_gamma   90.00
#
_symmetry.space_group_name_H-M   'P 1'
#
loop_
_entity.id
_entity.type
_entity.pdbx_description
1 polymer ?
#
loop_
_entity_poly.entity_id
_entity_poly.type
_entity_poly.pdbx_seq_one_letter_code
_entity_poly.pdbx_strand_id
1 'polypeptide(L)'
;MDPETWNDMKELERAILGQLSIAMGDGDADGSEARKLVAMHHRWIALNWGSEPQDEAYLGLAHGYLADQRFIDYYDKPCGTGATAFLVQAIESSLTRA
;
A
#
# COMPACT_ATOMS: atom_id res chain seq x y z
N MET A 1 -15.83 -11.23 10.27
CA MET A 1 -14.80 -10.34 10.85
C MET A 1 -15.38 -9.68 12.08
N ASP A 2 -14.65 -9.69 13.20
CA ASP A 2 -15.15 -9.07 14.42
C ASP A 2 -14.99 -7.54 14.37
N PRO A 3 -15.73 -6.81 15.26
CA PRO A 3 -15.69 -5.35 15.26
C PRO A 3 -14.30 -4.74 15.53
N GLU A 4 -13.49 -5.38 16.36
CA GLU A 4 -12.13 -4.89 16.64
C GLU A 4 -11.23 -4.95 15.42
N THR A 5 -11.24 -6.08 14.70
CA THR A 5 -10.47 -6.24 13.48
C THR A 5 -10.91 -5.24 12.41
N TRP A 6 -12.24 -5.03 12.30
CA TRP A 6 -12.77 -4.05 11.37
C TRP A 6 -12.26 -2.64 11.68
N ASN A 7 -12.31 -2.24 12.96
CA ASN A 7 -11.83 -0.92 13.37
C ASN A 7 -10.34 -0.76 13.12
N ASP A 8 -9.54 -1.79 13.41
CA ASP A 8 -8.09 -1.79 13.18
C ASP A 8 -7.78 -1.63 11.69
N MET A 9 -8.53 -2.29 10.83
CA MET A 9 -8.38 -2.17 9.38
C MET A 9 -8.67 -0.76 8.90
N LYS A 10 -9.72 -0.13 9.44
CA LYS A 10 -10.10 1.23 9.05
C LYS A 10 -9.08 2.27 9.51
N GLU A 11 -8.54 2.10 10.69
CA GLU A 11 -7.48 2.98 11.20
C GLU A 11 -6.21 2.82 10.39
N LEU A 12 -5.84 1.58 10.08
CA LEU A 12 -4.65 1.29 9.27
C LEU A 12 -4.80 1.84 7.85
N GLU A 13 -5.99 1.74 7.27
CA GLU A 13 -6.29 2.30 5.96
C GLU A 13 -6.01 3.80 5.91
N ARG A 14 -6.46 4.55 6.91
CA ARG A 14 -6.18 5.99 7.01
C ARG A 14 -4.69 6.26 7.21
N ALA A 15 -4.03 5.46 8.05
CA ALA A 15 -2.61 5.62 8.31
C ALA A 15 -1.78 5.35 7.06
N ILE A 16 -2.20 4.40 6.23
CA ILE A 16 -1.55 4.11 4.94
C ILE A 16 -1.62 5.33 4.02
N LEU A 17 -2.78 5.98 3.90
CA LEU A 17 -2.92 7.16 3.06
C LEU A 17 -2.01 8.30 3.55
N GLY A 18 -1.92 8.50 4.86
CA GLY A 18 -1.01 9.48 5.44
C GLY A 18 0.44 9.15 5.17
N GLN A 19 0.82 7.89 5.33
CA GLN A 19 2.19 7.44 5.09
C GLN A 19 2.56 7.52 3.61
N LEU A 20 1.61 7.25 2.72
CA LEU A 20 1.83 7.39 1.28
C LEU A 20 2.18 8.84 0.94
N SER A 21 1.44 9.80 1.49
CA SER A 21 1.75 11.22 1.29
C SER A 21 3.14 11.58 1.80
N ILE A 22 3.52 11.06 2.97
CA ILE A 22 4.85 11.29 3.54
C ILE A 22 5.94 10.71 2.64
N ALA A 23 5.75 9.48 2.18
CA ALA A 23 6.73 8.82 1.33
C ALA A 23 6.88 9.51 -0.03
N MET A 24 5.78 9.99 -0.60
CA MET A 24 5.82 10.77 -1.84
C MET A 24 6.59 12.07 -1.66
N GLY A 25 6.40 12.74 -0.52
CA GLY A 25 7.14 13.95 -0.19
C GLY A 25 8.65 13.69 -0.04
N ASP A 26 9.01 12.53 0.47
CA ASP A 26 10.40 12.08 0.54
C ASP A 26 10.96 11.75 -0.86
N GLY A 27 10.11 11.25 -1.75
CA GLY A 27 10.43 11.05 -3.15
C GLY A 27 11.26 9.82 -3.47
N ASP A 28 11.50 8.93 -2.51
CA ASP A 28 12.33 7.75 -2.68
C ASP A 28 11.51 6.47 -2.44
N ALA A 29 11.13 5.79 -3.52
CA ALA A 29 10.32 4.57 -3.45
C ALA A 29 11.07 3.40 -2.80
N ASP A 30 12.37 3.52 -2.58
CA ASP A 30 13.21 2.53 -1.90
C ASP A 30 13.72 3.02 -0.55
N GLY A 31 13.27 4.19 -0.11
CA GLY A 31 13.71 4.80 1.14
C GLY A 31 12.96 4.29 2.37
N SER A 32 13.34 4.78 3.54
CA SER A 32 12.78 4.33 4.82
C SER A 32 11.27 4.61 4.93
N GLU A 33 10.81 5.75 4.42
CA GLU A 33 9.39 6.09 4.47
C GLU A 33 8.57 5.19 3.55
N ALA A 34 9.11 4.85 2.37
CA ALA A 34 8.44 3.91 1.46
C ALA A 34 8.42 2.50 2.03
N ARG A 35 9.49 2.08 2.71
CA ARG A 35 9.53 0.75 3.37
C ARG A 35 8.48 0.65 4.47
N LYS A 36 8.32 1.71 5.24
CA LYS A 36 7.29 1.79 6.27
C LYS A 36 5.89 1.69 5.65
N LEU A 37 5.67 2.41 4.55
CA LEU A 37 4.42 2.36 3.80
C LEU A 37 4.08 0.93 3.36
N VAL A 38 5.06 0.24 2.77
CA VAL A 38 4.85 -1.13 2.28
C VAL A 38 4.53 -2.09 3.43
N ALA A 39 5.23 -1.96 4.56
CA ALA A 39 4.96 -2.80 5.72
C ALA A 39 3.52 -2.61 6.22
N MET A 40 3.04 -1.36 6.26
CA MET A 40 1.67 -1.04 6.68
C MET A 40 0.65 -1.60 5.69
N HIS A 41 0.91 -1.42 4.40
CA HIS A 41 0.02 -1.92 3.34
C HIS A 41 -0.03 -3.45 3.35
N HIS A 42 1.11 -4.11 3.49
CA HIS A 42 1.20 -5.56 3.56
C HIS A 42 0.37 -6.10 4.73
N ARG A 43 0.47 -5.46 5.89
CA ARG A 43 -0.31 -5.83 7.07
C ARG A 43 -1.81 -5.67 6.80
N TRP A 44 -2.21 -4.59 6.13
CA TRP A 44 -3.60 -4.34 5.79
C TRP A 44 -4.16 -5.44 4.88
N ILE A 45 -3.38 -5.85 3.87
CA ILE A 45 -3.76 -6.95 2.98
C ILE A 45 -3.89 -8.26 3.77
N ALA A 46 -2.95 -8.55 4.67
CA ALA A 46 -3.01 -9.75 5.50
C ALA A 46 -4.28 -9.78 6.36
N LEU A 47 -4.68 -8.65 6.92
CA LEU A 47 -5.93 -8.55 7.69
C LEU A 47 -7.16 -8.80 6.82
N ASN A 48 -7.17 -8.27 5.60
CA ASN A 48 -8.28 -8.45 4.68
C ASN A 48 -8.40 -9.89 4.19
N TRP A 49 -7.28 -10.54 3.92
CA TRP A 49 -7.27 -11.90 3.38
C TRP A 49 -7.32 -12.98 4.46
N GLY A 50 -7.11 -12.61 5.72
CA GLY A 50 -7.06 -13.56 6.83
C GLY A 50 -5.78 -14.37 6.88
N SER A 51 -4.78 -14.03 6.06
CA SER A 51 -3.46 -14.66 6.04
C SER A 51 -2.49 -13.76 5.31
N GLU A 52 -1.20 -13.93 5.59
CA GLU A 52 -0.17 -13.15 4.90
C GLU A 52 -0.09 -13.53 3.42
N PRO A 53 -0.09 -12.53 2.51
CA PRO A 53 0.03 -12.83 1.08
C PRO A 53 1.44 -13.31 0.74
N GLN A 54 1.53 -14.24 -0.20
CA GLN A 54 2.82 -14.61 -0.77
C GLN A 54 3.27 -13.48 -1.70
N ASP A 55 4.59 -13.34 -1.86
CA ASP A 55 5.18 -12.24 -2.63
C ASP A 55 4.60 -12.12 -4.03
N GLU A 56 4.43 -13.24 -4.72
CA GLU A 56 3.91 -13.27 -6.08
C GLU A 56 2.47 -12.76 -6.14
N ALA A 57 1.63 -13.18 -5.19
CA ALA A 57 0.24 -12.74 -5.11
C ALA A 57 0.15 -11.26 -4.74
N TYR A 58 1.02 -10.80 -3.84
CA TYR A 58 1.07 -9.41 -3.42
C TYR A 58 1.49 -8.50 -4.57
N LEU A 59 2.52 -8.91 -5.32
CA LEU A 59 2.97 -8.16 -6.49
C LEU A 59 1.88 -8.09 -7.57
N GLY A 60 1.18 -9.20 -7.80
CA GLY A 60 0.06 -9.24 -8.74
C GLY A 60 -1.06 -8.29 -8.35
N LEU A 61 -1.39 -8.23 -7.06
CA LEU A 61 -2.37 -7.28 -6.53
C LEU A 61 -1.93 -5.84 -6.81
N ALA A 62 -0.67 -5.52 -6.52
CA ALA A 62 -0.12 -4.18 -6.74
C ALA A 62 -0.20 -3.77 -8.21
N HIS A 63 0.18 -4.66 -9.12
CA HIS A 63 0.08 -4.40 -10.55
C HIS A 63 -1.36 -4.19 -10.99
N GLY A 64 -2.30 -4.91 -10.37
CA GLY A 64 -3.73 -4.75 -10.62
C GLY A 64 -4.26 -3.37 -10.29
N TYR A 65 -3.64 -2.70 -9.31
CA TYR A 65 -4.04 -1.33 -8.95
C TYR A 65 -3.89 -0.36 -10.13
N LEU A 66 -2.82 -0.51 -10.93
CA LEU A 66 -2.57 0.37 -12.07
C LEU A 66 -3.50 0.08 -13.26
N ALA A 67 -4.12 -1.08 -13.27
CA ALA A 67 -5.05 -1.48 -14.32
C ALA A 67 -6.51 -1.14 -14.00
N ASP A 68 -6.79 -0.63 -12.81
CA ASP A 68 -8.15 -0.35 -12.36
C ASP A 68 -8.28 1.10 -11.90
N GLN A 69 -9.07 1.88 -12.65
CA GLN A 69 -9.25 3.30 -12.37
C GLN A 69 -9.79 3.57 -10.95
N ARG A 70 -10.57 2.65 -10.39
CA ARG A 70 -11.12 2.81 -9.02
C ARG A 70 -10.00 2.84 -8.00
N PHE A 71 -8.97 2.01 -8.17
CA PHE A 71 -7.82 2.00 -7.27
C PHE A 71 -6.92 3.21 -7.49
N ILE A 72 -6.73 3.61 -8.74
CA ILE A 72 -5.96 4.83 -9.05
C ILE A 72 -6.62 6.02 -8.37
N ASP A 73 -7.93 6.17 -8.50
CA ASP A 73 -8.67 7.27 -7.87
C ASP A 73 -8.59 7.20 -6.34
N TYR A 74 -8.66 6.00 -5.79
CA TYR A 74 -8.64 5.80 -4.34
C TYR A 74 -7.35 6.36 -3.71
N TYR A 75 -6.21 6.17 -4.35
CA TYR A 75 -4.93 6.64 -3.82
C TYR A 75 -4.57 8.03 -4.35
N ASP A 76 -4.80 8.30 -5.62
CA ASP A 76 -4.40 9.57 -6.25
C ASP A 76 -5.23 10.76 -5.76
N LYS A 77 -6.53 10.57 -5.54
CA LYS A 77 -7.38 11.69 -5.10
C LYS A 77 -6.94 12.26 -3.75
N PRO A 78 -6.77 11.44 -2.70
CA PRO A 78 -6.34 11.99 -1.42
C PRO A 78 -4.85 12.34 -1.34
N CYS A 79 -3.99 11.65 -2.08
CA CYS A 79 -2.54 11.79 -1.93
C CYS A 79 -1.88 12.57 -3.08
N GLY A 80 -2.57 12.75 -4.20
CA GLY A 80 -2.04 13.46 -5.35
C GLY A 80 -1.76 12.54 -6.53
N THR A 81 -1.68 13.14 -7.72
CA THR A 81 -1.42 12.42 -8.96
C THR A 81 -0.12 11.63 -8.86
N GLY A 82 -0.16 10.36 -9.24
CA GLY A 82 1.01 9.48 -9.19
C GLY A 82 1.13 8.68 -7.91
N ALA A 83 0.23 8.87 -6.94
CA ALA A 83 0.30 8.16 -5.66
C ALA A 83 0.21 6.63 -5.85
N THR A 84 -0.71 6.17 -6.69
CA THR A 84 -0.87 4.74 -6.95
C THR A 84 0.40 4.16 -7.58
N ALA A 85 0.97 4.86 -8.56
CA ALA A 85 2.21 4.42 -9.21
C ALA A 85 3.37 4.38 -8.22
N PHE A 86 3.44 5.36 -7.32
CA PHE A 86 4.48 5.38 -6.28
C PHE A 86 4.34 4.18 -5.33
N LEU A 87 3.12 3.89 -4.88
CA LEU A 87 2.85 2.74 -4.02
C LEU A 87 3.28 1.43 -4.69
N VAL A 88 2.90 1.25 -5.95
CA VAL A 88 3.26 0.03 -6.71
C VAL A 88 4.78 -0.07 -6.86
N GLN A 89 5.45 1.03 -7.17
CA GLN A 89 6.91 1.05 -7.27
C GLN A 89 7.58 0.70 -5.94
N ALA A 90 7.05 1.22 -4.83
CA ALA A 90 7.55 0.91 -3.50
C ALA A 90 7.41 -0.58 -3.17
N ILE A 91 6.27 -1.18 -3.53
CA ILE A 91 6.03 -2.61 -3.34
C ILE A 91 7.01 -3.43 -4.17
N GLU A 92 7.16 -3.10 -5.45
CA GLU A 92 8.11 -3.79 -6.34
C GLU A 92 9.52 -3.73 -5.77
N SER A 93 9.95 -2.56 -5.33
CA SER A 93 11.29 -2.35 -4.76
C SER A 93 11.47 -3.21 -3.50
N SER A 94 10.46 -3.27 -2.65
CA SER A 94 10.49 -4.06 -1.42
C SER A 94 10.63 -5.56 -1.69
N LEU A 95 9.95 -6.07 -2.70
CA LEU A 95 9.95 -7.50 -3.03
C LEU A 95 11.18 -7.95 -3.80
N THR A 96 11.85 -7.04 -4.49
CA THR A 96 13.07 -7.35 -5.25
C THR A 96 14.35 -7.12 -4.45
N ARG A 97 14.24 -6.60 -3.24
CA ARG A 97 15.39 -6.36 -2.36
C ARG A 97 15.89 -7.70 -1.81
N ALA A 98 17.16 -7.93 -1.96
CA ALA A 98 17.80 -9.14 -1.45
C ALA A 98 17.96 -9.11 0.08
#